data_4003ca1e933cebfc14143e2a85324e95
#
_entry.id   4003ca1e933cebfc14143e2a85324e95
#
_cell.length_a   1.000
_cell.length_b   1.000
_cell.length_c   1.000
_cell.angle_alpha   90.00
_cell.angle_beta   90.00
_cell.angle_gamma   90.00
#
_symmetry.space_group_name_H-M   'P 1'
#
loop_
_entity.id
_entity.type
_entity.pdbx_description
1 polymer ?
#
loop_
_entity_poly.entity_id
_entity_poly.type
_entity_poly.pdbx_seq_one_letter_code
_entity_poly.pdbx_strand_id
1 'polypeptide(L)'
;MKMGLLVLTSIVCFGINAQHVPESFKATRVINGHAVETLKKNILQFRVEHRFGDVIPGLNVSNLTQSWFGFDQASDIRFALEYGITDKFMIGIGRSKGSGEPYKSLVDGFVKHRLLTQSKSSKIPLNITLIGSSTISYMRASTDVTQVQHFPKFSHRMAYNMQLNVTREFGEQFSMALIPTYVHRNYVTADDVNGLFALGSALNLQLSKELGVIAEYYYTFHNNSVRSTNFNSLSAGVEYSINEHVFKLVLTNAKGFNETQFIPGTYSDWLNGEFRLGFSFIRNINLVE
;
A
#
# COMPACT_ATOMS: atom_id res chain seq x y z
N MET A 1 32.39 14.63 0.81
CA MET A 1 31.87 15.44 -0.32
C MET A 1 30.35 15.21 -0.37
N LYS A 2 29.57 16.19 0.05
CA LYS A 2 28.10 16.07 0.11
C LYS A 2 27.54 16.44 -1.26
N MET A 3 27.00 15.47 -1.99
CA MET A 3 26.24 15.72 -3.21
C MET A 3 24.76 15.90 -2.82
N GLY A 4 24.30 17.13 -2.79
CA GLY A 4 22.90 17.47 -2.63
C GLY A 4 22.15 17.21 -3.93
N LEU A 5 21.23 16.25 -3.93
CA LEU A 5 20.33 16.00 -5.05
C LEU A 5 19.21 17.04 -5.06
N LEU A 6 19.35 18.03 -5.92
CA LEU A 6 18.29 19.01 -6.23
C LEU A 6 17.28 18.32 -7.16
N VAL A 7 16.11 17.95 -6.63
CA VAL A 7 14.97 17.52 -7.46
C VAL A 7 14.27 18.76 -7.99
N LEU A 8 14.56 19.10 -9.24
CA LEU A 8 13.83 20.14 -9.98
C LEU A 8 12.46 19.58 -10.41
N THR A 9 11.41 20.00 -9.74
CA THR A 9 10.02 19.75 -10.15
C THR A 9 9.64 20.74 -11.24
N SER A 10 9.78 20.36 -12.51
CA SER A 10 9.15 21.08 -13.62
C SER A 10 7.67 20.70 -13.71
N ILE A 11 6.80 21.62 -13.31
CA ILE A 11 5.34 21.49 -13.50
C ILE A 11 5.05 21.81 -14.97
N VAL A 12 4.82 20.79 -15.77
CA VAL A 12 4.39 20.95 -17.16
C VAL A 12 2.88 21.15 -17.15
N CYS A 13 2.41 22.33 -17.48
CA CYS A 13 1.00 22.64 -17.69
C CYS A 13 0.54 22.16 -19.06
N PHE A 14 -0.13 21.01 -19.12
CA PHE A 14 -0.89 20.61 -20.30
C PHE A 14 -2.34 21.09 -20.19
N GLY A 15 -2.82 21.81 -21.19
CA GLY A 15 -4.22 22.20 -21.34
C GLY A 15 -5.07 21.02 -21.73
N ILE A 16 -6.12 20.72 -20.96
CA ILE A 16 -6.92 19.49 -21.10
C ILE A 16 -8.39 19.83 -21.33
N ASN A 17 -9.03 19.19 -22.29
CA ASN A 17 -10.46 19.21 -22.58
C ASN A 17 -11.27 18.30 -21.64
N ALA A 18 -12.42 18.76 -21.11
CA ALA A 18 -13.18 18.08 -20.07
C ALA A 18 -14.22 17.12 -20.61
N GLN A 19 -14.02 15.84 -20.33
CA GLN A 19 -15.08 14.82 -20.26
C GLN A 19 -14.61 13.76 -19.28
N HIS A 20 -15.54 13.19 -18.50
CA HIS A 20 -15.40 12.07 -17.56
C HIS A 20 -13.99 11.89 -17.01
N VAL A 21 -13.76 12.29 -15.77
CA VAL A 21 -12.46 12.07 -15.11
C VAL A 21 -12.34 10.58 -14.87
N PRO A 22 -11.41 9.88 -15.56
CA PRO A 22 -11.21 8.45 -15.32
C PRO A 22 -10.71 8.24 -13.89
N GLU A 23 -10.93 7.03 -13.35
CA GLU A 23 -10.36 6.65 -12.06
C GLU A 23 -8.84 6.66 -12.17
N SER A 24 -8.17 7.33 -11.21
CA SER A 24 -6.70 7.42 -11.19
C SER A 24 -6.05 6.05 -11.03
N PHE A 25 -6.71 5.15 -10.30
CA PHE A 25 -6.35 3.74 -10.10
C PHE A 25 -7.61 2.87 -10.15
N LYS A 26 -7.50 1.62 -10.60
CA LYS A 26 -8.65 0.70 -10.76
C LYS A 26 -9.21 0.15 -9.43
N ALA A 27 -8.54 0.42 -8.32
CA ALA A 27 -8.95 -0.10 -7.01
C ALA A 27 -8.65 0.89 -5.88
N THR A 28 -9.23 0.64 -4.72
CA THR A 28 -9.07 1.46 -3.51
C THR A 28 -7.66 1.43 -2.89
N ARG A 29 -6.78 0.55 -3.36
CA ARG A 29 -5.34 0.52 -3.04
C ARG A 29 -4.52 0.48 -4.33
N VAL A 30 -3.34 1.12 -4.32
CA VAL A 30 -2.41 1.07 -5.46
C VAL A 30 -1.77 -0.31 -5.52
N ILE A 31 -0.84 -0.60 -4.63
CA ILE A 31 -0.24 -1.93 -4.42
C ILE A 31 -0.30 -2.25 -2.93
N ASN A 32 0.54 -1.63 -2.11
CA ASN A 32 0.57 -1.78 -0.66
C ASN A 32 -0.24 -0.66 0.02
N GLY A 33 -0.11 0.57 -0.45
CA GLY A 33 -0.76 1.76 0.09
C GLY A 33 -2.15 2.02 -0.48
N HIS A 34 -2.91 2.86 0.23
CA HIS A 34 -4.22 3.30 -0.23
C HIS A 34 -4.13 4.22 -1.46
N ALA A 35 -4.99 3.97 -2.45
CA ALA A 35 -5.23 4.88 -3.58
C ALA A 35 -6.18 6.02 -3.15
N VAL A 36 -6.38 7.01 -4.03
CA VAL A 36 -7.30 8.12 -3.78
C VAL A 36 -8.77 7.70 -3.88
N GLU A 37 -9.06 6.60 -4.58
CA GLU A 37 -10.41 6.11 -4.88
C GLU A 37 -11.19 5.74 -3.63
N THR A 38 -12.48 6.08 -3.65
CA THR A 38 -13.50 5.60 -2.70
C THR A 38 -14.54 4.78 -3.45
N LEU A 39 -15.08 3.76 -2.81
CA LEU A 39 -16.21 3.01 -3.35
C LEU A 39 -17.45 3.90 -3.43
N LYS A 40 -18.27 3.70 -4.46
CA LYS A 40 -19.60 4.31 -4.53
C LYS A 40 -20.50 3.77 -3.42
N LYS A 41 -21.54 4.53 -3.07
CA LYS A 41 -22.54 4.13 -2.09
C LYS A 41 -23.10 2.75 -2.42
N ASN A 42 -23.27 1.92 -1.38
CA ASN A 42 -23.82 0.57 -1.45
C ASN A 42 -22.94 -0.46 -2.22
N ILE A 43 -21.73 -0.10 -2.61
CA ILE A 43 -20.79 -1.08 -3.15
C ILE A 43 -20.05 -1.74 -2.00
N LEU A 44 -20.12 -3.07 -1.94
CA LEU A 44 -19.27 -3.94 -1.14
C LEU A 44 -18.13 -4.46 -2.01
N GLN A 45 -16.90 -4.25 -1.59
CA GLN A 45 -15.72 -4.80 -2.26
C GLN A 45 -15.12 -5.93 -1.42
N PHE A 46 -14.97 -7.09 -2.02
CA PHE A 46 -14.19 -8.20 -1.49
C PHE A 46 -12.78 -8.16 -2.11
N ARG A 47 -11.75 -8.35 -1.28
CA ARG A 47 -10.35 -8.32 -1.70
C ARG A 47 -9.59 -9.50 -1.11
N VAL A 48 -8.79 -10.16 -1.95
CA VAL A 48 -7.78 -11.14 -1.56
C VAL A 48 -6.44 -10.65 -2.07
N GLU A 49 -5.46 -10.58 -1.19
CA GLU A 49 -4.09 -10.17 -1.52
C GLU A 49 -3.14 -11.28 -1.07
N HIS A 50 -2.21 -11.62 -1.92
CA HIS A 50 -1.21 -12.66 -1.67
C HIS A 50 0.20 -12.15 -1.95
N ARG A 51 1.16 -12.57 -1.12
CA ARG A 51 2.59 -12.38 -1.37
C ARG A 51 3.26 -13.74 -1.33
N PHE A 52 4.14 -13.95 -2.29
CA PHE A 52 4.96 -15.15 -2.40
C PHE A 52 6.34 -14.94 -1.76
N GLY A 53 7.21 -15.93 -1.82
CA GLY A 53 8.60 -15.82 -1.41
C GLY A 53 9.43 -14.93 -2.33
N ASP A 54 10.70 -14.81 -2.03
CA ASP A 54 11.62 -14.05 -2.87
C ASP A 54 11.76 -14.70 -4.25
N VAL A 55 11.68 -13.91 -5.31
CA VAL A 55 11.77 -14.40 -6.70
C VAL A 55 13.14 -15.03 -6.95
N ILE A 56 14.21 -14.42 -6.43
CA ILE A 56 15.58 -14.91 -6.53
C ILE A 56 16.17 -15.03 -5.12
N PRO A 57 15.89 -16.12 -4.37
CA PRO A 57 16.40 -16.27 -3.02
C PRO A 57 17.92 -16.21 -2.97
N GLY A 58 18.47 -15.31 -2.11
CA GLY A 58 19.91 -15.13 -1.95
C GLY A 58 20.62 -14.63 -3.21
N LEU A 59 19.88 -14.00 -4.15
CA LEU A 59 20.38 -13.49 -5.45
C LEU A 59 21.11 -14.55 -6.30
N ASN A 60 20.89 -15.81 -6.03
CA ASN A 60 21.44 -16.88 -6.82
C ASN A 60 20.43 -17.36 -7.86
N VAL A 61 20.73 -17.08 -9.14
CA VAL A 61 19.85 -17.42 -10.28
C VAL A 61 19.54 -18.93 -10.33
N SER A 62 20.44 -19.80 -9.83
CA SER A 62 20.16 -21.24 -9.74
C SER A 62 19.01 -21.56 -8.77
N ASN A 63 18.72 -20.68 -7.80
CA ASN A 63 17.61 -20.86 -6.87
C ASN A 63 16.25 -20.44 -7.47
N LEU A 64 16.25 -19.72 -8.60
CA LEU A 64 15.04 -19.26 -9.29
C LEU A 64 14.12 -20.44 -9.67
N THR A 65 14.71 -21.50 -10.24
CA THR A 65 13.96 -22.70 -10.61
C THR A 65 13.65 -23.61 -9.41
N GLN A 66 14.53 -23.64 -8.40
CA GLN A 66 14.31 -24.44 -7.19
C GLN A 66 13.18 -23.89 -6.31
N SER A 67 13.05 -22.58 -6.20
CA SER A 67 11.95 -21.92 -5.47
C SER A 67 10.73 -21.65 -6.35
N TRP A 68 10.79 -22.04 -7.62
CA TRP A 68 9.80 -21.75 -8.63
C TRP A 68 9.31 -20.29 -8.59
N PHE A 69 10.28 -19.35 -8.74
CA PHE A 69 10.05 -17.89 -8.69
C PHE A 69 9.42 -17.43 -7.37
N GLY A 70 9.67 -18.14 -6.27
CA GLY A 70 9.12 -17.86 -4.95
C GLY A 70 7.71 -18.42 -4.69
N PHE A 71 7.08 -19.08 -5.68
CA PHE A 71 5.72 -19.64 -5.52
C PHE A 71 5.62 -20.71 -4.45
N ASP A 72 6.69 -21.46 -4.17
CA ASP A 72 6.69 -22.48 -3.13
C ASP A 72 6.55 -21.92 -1.70
N GLN A 73 6.74 -20.60 -1.53
CA GLN A 73 6.63 -19.92 -0.24
C GLN A 73 5.37 -19.02 -0.18
N ALA A 74 4.22 -19.59 -0.46
CA ALA A 74 2.94 -18.90 -0.50
C ALA A 74 2.31 -18.73 0.90
N SER A 75 2.93 -17.97 1.81
CA SER A 75 2.48 -17.89 3.21
C SER A 75 1.77 -16.58 3.59
N ASP A 76 1.94 -15.52 2.81
CA ASP A 76 1.47 -14.19 3.17
C ASP A 76 0.17 -13.87 2.44
N ILE A 77 -0.93 -13.76 3.20
CA ILE A 77 -2.26 -13.54 2.65
C ILE A 77 -3.04 -12.50 3.47
N ARG A 78 -3.84 -11.68 2.79
CA ARG A 78 -4.82 -10.78 3.40
C ARG A 78 -6.17 -10.91 2.71
N PHE A 79 -7.23 -11.03 3.52
CA PHE A 79 -8.63 -10.91 3.11
C PHE A 79 -9.19 -9.60 3.63
N ALA A 80 -9.97 -8.90 2.82
CA ALA A 80 -10.64 -7.68 3.27
C ALA A 80 -12.04 -7.55 2.68
N LEU A 81 -12.89 -6.85 3.45
CA LEU A 81 -14.19 -6.34 3.04
C LEU A 81 -14.16 -4.82 3.19
N GLU A 82 -14.56 -4.12 2.14
CA GLU A 82 -14.59 -2.68 2.07
C GLU A 82 -15.98 -2.23 1.61
N TYR A 83 -16.55 -1.18 2.21
CA TYR A 83 -17.93 -0.77 1.93
C TYR A 83 -18.03 0.75 1.74
N GLY A 84 -18.69 1.16 0.65
CA GLY A 84 -19.06 2.54 0.38
C GLY A 84 -20.32 2.95 1.11
N ILE A 85 -20.17 3.77 2.16
CA ILE A 85 -21.30 4.33 2.91
C ILE A 85 -21.94 5.47 2.12
N THR A 86 -21.09 6.28 1.48
CA THR A 86 -21.44 7.32 0.50
C THR A 86 -20.43 7.28 -0.64
N ASP A 87 -20.64 8.03 -1.71
CA ASP A 87 -19.66 8.12 -2.81
C ASP A 87 -18.30 8.71 -2.38
N LYS A 88 -18.27 9.36 -1.22
CA LYS A 88 -17.07 10.02 -0.68
C LYS A 88 -16.54 9.40 0.61
N PHE A 89 -17.30 8.52 1.24
CA PHE A 89 -16.92 7.93 2.53
C PHE A 89 -17.08 6.42 2.51
N MET A 90 -16.01 5.73 2.85
CA MET A 90 -15.98 4.27 2.92
C MET A 90 -15.23 3.79 4.16
N ILE A 91 -15.53 2.57 4.55
CA ILE A 91 -14.88 1.83 5.63
C ILE A 91 -14.39 0.50 5.10
N GLY A 92 -13.43 -0.10 5.79
CA GLY A 92 -12.97 -1.44 5.48
C GLY A 92 -12.43 -2.15 6.71
N ILE A 93 -12.47 -3.47 6.64
CA ILE A 93 -11.88 -4.38 7.62
C ILE A 93 -11.10 -5.45 6.88
N GLY A 94 -9.96 -5.85 7.41
CA GLY A 94 -9.14 -6.90 6.82
C GLY A 94 -8.50 -7.78 7.87
N ARG A 95 -8.05 -8.96 7.43
CA ARG A 95 -7.28 -9.89 8.22
C ARG A 95 -6.10 -10.38 7.41
N SER A 96 -4.89 -10.18 7.92
CA SER A 96 -3.67 -10.68 7.32
C SER A 96 -3.00 -11.75 8.16
N LYS A 97 -2.31 -12.68 7.50
CA LYS A 97 -1.51 -13.73 8.10
C LYS A 97 -0.19 -13.86 7.33
N GLY A 98 0.90 -14.07 8.04
CA GLY A 98 2.20 -14.35 7.45
C GLY A 98 3.05 -13.12 7.15
N SER A 99 2.49 -11.95 7.02
CA SER A 99 3.06 -10.72 6.46
C SER A 99 4.19 -10.06 7.25
N GLY A 100 5.20 -10.83 7.59
CA GLY A 100 6.45 -10.30 8.11
C GLY A 100 6.51 -10.12 9.63
N GLU A 101 7.71 -10.15 10.16
CA GLU A 101 8.03 -9.85 11.55
C GLU A 101 7.95 -8.32 11.79
N PRO A 102 7.64 -7.86 13.00
CA PRO A 102 7.17 -8.66 14.15
C PRO A 102 5.66 -8.90 14.16
N TYR A 103 4.91 -8.36 13.21
CA TYR A 103 3.45 -8.36 13.23
C TYR A 103 2.86 -9.27 12.16
N LYS A 104 3.13 -10.57 12.25
CA LYS A 104 2.72 -11.58 11.25
C LYS A 104 1.21 -11.77 11.09
N SER A 105 0.43 -11.44 12.10
CA SER A 105 -1.00 -11.76 12.15
C SER A 105 -1.77 -10.57 12.66
N LEU A 106 -2.45 -9.86 11.76
CA LEU A 106 -3.16 -8.64 12.03
C LEU A 106 -4.63 -8.72 11.63
N VAL A 107 -5.47 -8.04 12.41
CA VAL A 107 -6.74 -7.51 11.95
C VAL A 107 -6.54 -6.01 11.76
N ASP A 108 -6.99 -5.50 10.64
CA ASP A 108 -6.94 -4.07 10.30
C ASP A 108 -8.34 -3.53 10.04
N GLY A 109 -8.53 -2.26 10.38
CA GLY A 109 -9.72 -1.49 10.03
C GLY A 109 -9.31 -0.11 9.55
N PHE A 110 -10.05 0.46 8.61
CA PHE A 110 -9.80 1.81 8.12
C PHE A 110 -11.08 2.56 7.80
N VAL A 111 -10.96 3.87 7.81
CA VAL A 111 -11.93 4.82 7.27
C VAL A 111 -11.23 5.65 6.19
N LYS A 112 -11.96 5.96 5.13
CA LYS A 112 -11.46 6.76 4.03
C LYS A 112 -12.52 7.80 3.63
N HIS A 113 -12.09 9.06 3.50
CA HIS A 113 -12.97 10.15 3.13
C HIS A 113 -12.36 10.99 2.01
N ARG A 114 -13.06 11.07 0.87
CA ARG A 114 -12.69 11.90 -0.27
C ARG A 114 -13.07 13.36 0.01
N LEU A 115 -12.06 14.20 0.20
CA LEU A 115 -12.21 15.61 0.50
C LEU A 115 -12.46 16.44 -0.77
N LEU A 116 -11.65 16.18 -1.82
CA LEU A 116 -11.72 16.90 -3.09
C LEU A 116 -11.72 15.89 -4.25
N THR A 117 -12.45 16.24 -5.31
CA THR A 117 -12.47 15.51 -6.58
C THR A 117 -11.98 16.43 -7.67
N GLN A 118 -10.98 15.99 -8.43
CA GLN A 118 -10.48 16.72 -9.58
C GLN A 118 -11.62 16.93 -10.59
N SER A 119 -11.79 18.18 -11.01
CA SER A 119 -12.81 18.52 -12.00
C SER A 119 -12.36 19.76 -12.76
N LYS A 120 -12.60 19.76 -14.04
CA LYS A 120 -12.33 20.90 -14.91
C LYS A 120 -13.27 22.07 -14.63
N SER A 121 -14.52 21.79 -14.29
CA SER A 121 -15.53 22.82 -14.00
C SER A 121 -15.28 23.54 -12.67
N SER A 122 -14.69 22.86 -11.68
CA SER A 122 -14.50 23.39 -10.32
C SER A 122 -13.16 24.11 -10.10
N LYS A 123 -12.28 24.19 -11.11
CA LYS A 123 -10.91 24.72 -11.00
C LYS A 123 -10.03 24.00 -9.95
N ILE A 124 -10.46 22.83 -9.47
CA ILE A 124 -9.70 21.99 -8.55
C ILE A 124 -8.89 21.00 -9.39
N PRO A 125 -7.54 21.09 -9.40
CA PRO A 125 -6.71 20.26 -10.25
C PRO A 125 -6.30 18.93 -9.61
N LEU A 126 -6.87 18.57 -8.45
CA LEU A 126 -6.41 17.46 -7.61
C LEU A 126 -7.59 16.65 -7.06
N ASN A 127 -7.37 15.35 -6.91
CA ASN A 127 -8.14 14.48 -6.02
C ASN A 127 -7.45 14.42 -4.66
N ILE A 128 -8.19 14.58 -3.56
CA ILE A 128 -7.64 14.49 -2.21
C ILE A 128 -8.51 13.58 -1.36
N THR A 129 -7.90 12.59 -0.72
CA THR A 129 -8.56 11.65 0.19
C THR A 129 -7.78 11.53 1.49
N LEU A 130 -8.48 11.62 2.61
CA LEU A 130 -7.94 11.36 3.95
C LEU A 130 -8.23 9.92 4.35
N ILE A 131 -7.23 9.23 4.90
CA ILE A 131 -7.30 7.84 5.34
C ILE A 131 -6.81 7.77 6.78
N GLY A 132 -7.57 7.11 7.63
CA GLY A 132 -7.15 6.70 8.97
C GLY A 132 -7.32 5.20 9.13
N SER A 133 -6.30 4.50 9.60
CA SER A 133 -6.38 3.06 9.84
C SER A 133 -5.79 2.66 11.20
N SER A 134 -6.23 1.52 11.69
CA SER A 134 -5.71 0.87 12.88
C SER A 134 -5.50 -0.61 12.60
N THR A 135 -4.44 -1.17 13.16
CA THR A 135 -4.16 -2.61 13.13
C THR A 135 -4.02 -3.15 14.53
N ILE A 136 -4.44 -4.40 14.73
CA ILE A 136 -4.35 -5.12 16.00
C ILE A 136 -3.72 -6.48 15.73
N SER A 137 -2.59 -6.76 16.40
CA SER A 137 -1.96 -8.08 16.33
C SER A 137 -2.74 -9.09 17.17
N TYR A 138 -3.15 -10.22 16.55
CA TYR A 138 -3.75 -11.35 17.25
C TYR A 138 -2.75 -12.50 17.50
N MET A 139 -1.45 -12.23 17.35
CA MET A 139 -0.40 -13.19 17.68
C MET A 139 -0.44 -13.59 19.16
N ARG A 140 0.01 -14.79 19.47
CA ARG A 140 0.33 -15.15 20.86
C ARG A 140 1.40 -14.24 21.41
N ALA A 141 1.23 -13.81 22.66
CA ALA A 141 2.29 -13.10 23.37
C ALA A 141 3.51 -14.03 23.54
N SER A 142 4.70 -13.49 23.31
CA SER A 142 5.96 -14.16 23.60
C SER A 142 6.24 -14.13 25.11
N THR A 143 6.86 -15.17 25.63
CA THR A 143 7.43 -15.18 26.98
C THR A 143 8.76 -14.42 27.04
N ASP A 144 9.41 -14.20 25.90
CA ASP A 144 10.65 -13.43 25.79
C ASP A 144 10.33 -11.92 25.84
N VAL A 145 10.75 -11.27 26.92
CA VAL A 145 10.51 -9.85 27.19
C VAL A 145 11.27 -8.91 26.23
N THR A 146 12.26 -9.42 25.50
CA THR A 146 13.04 -8.63 24.54
C THR A 146 12.33 -8.50 23.19
N GLN A 147 11.32 -9.33 22.93
CA GLN A 147 10.59 -9.32 21.67
C GLN A 147 9.40 -8.36 21.72
N VAL A 148 9.14 -7.69 20.60
CA VAL A 148 7.95 -6.85 20.42
C VAL A 148 6.67 -7.65 20.64
N GLN A 149 6.65 -8.95 20.29
CA GLN A 149 5.50 -9.83 20.51
C GLN A 149 5.25 -10.18 21.98
N HIS A 150 6.07 -9.71 22.94
CA HIS A 150 5.81 -9.91 24.36
C HIS A 150 4.48 -9.26 24.78
N PHE A 151 4.12 -8.11 24.20
CA PHE A 151 2.85 -7.40 24.42
C PHE A 151 2.44 -7.31 25.91
N PRO A 152 3.19 -6.62 26.78
CA PRO A 152 2.86 -6.50 28.21
C PRO A 152 1.45 -5.97 28.50
N LYS A 153 0.87 -5.18 27.56
CA LYS A 153 -0.48 -4.64 27.65
C LYS A 153 -1.23 -4.89 26.33
N PHE A 154 -2.55 -4.92 26.37
CA PHE A 154 -3.37 -5.07 25.16
C PHE A 154 -3.12 -3.96 24.13
N SER A 155 -2.97 -2.71 24.60
CA SER A 155 -2.67 -1.58 23.71
C SER A 155 -1.36 -1.73 22.94
N HIS A 156 -0.40 -2.51 23.43
CA HIS A 156 0.87 -2.78 22.76
C HIS A 156 0.71 -3.60 21.46
N ARG A 157 -0.45 -4.22 21.26
CA ARG A 157 -0.81 -4.93 20.03
C ARG A 157 -1.28 -4.01 18.90
N MET A 158 -1.47 -2.72 19.18
CA MET A 158 -2.10 -1.77 18.28
C MET A 158 -1.07 -0.87 17.60
N ALA A 159 -1.33 -0.60 16.32
CA ALA A 159 -0.65 0.43 15.55
C ALA A 159 -1.68 1.20 14.73
N TYR A 160 -1.33 2.43 14.38
CA TYR A 160 -2.20 3.37 13.69
C TYR A 160 -1.48 3.97 12.49
N ASN A 161 -2.27 4.39 11.52
CA ASN A 161 -1.77 5.08 10.34
C ASN A 161 -2.72 6.20 9.95
N MET A 162 -2.16 7.32 9.53
CA MET A 162 -2.88 8.45 8.96
C MET A 162 -2.20 8.86 7.66
N GLN A 163 -2.98 8.98 6.57
CA GLN A 163 -2.49 9.34 5.25
C GLN A 163 -3.35 10.44 4.62
N LEU A 164 -2.69 11.31 3.88
CA LEU A 164 -3.36 12.21 2.95
C LEU A 164 -2.92 11.81 1.53
N ASN A 165 -3.83 11.24 0.76
CA ASN A 165 -3.55 10.91 -0.64
C ASN A 165 -3.92 12.11 -1.52
N VAL A 166 -2.92 12.69 -2.18
CA VAL A 166 -3.05 13.81 -3.11
C VAL A 166 -2.70 13.29 -4.50
N THR A 167 -3.69 13.13 -5.35
CA THR A 167 -3.54 12.55 -6.70
C THR A 167 -3.92 13.57 -7.75
N ARG A 168 -3.15 13.60 -8.84
CA ARG A 168 -3.46 14.35 -10.06
C ARG A 168 -3.50 13.43 -11.26
N GLU A 169 -4.55 13.59 -12.04
CA GLU A 169 -4.72 12.96 -13.35
C GLU A 169 -4.25 13.91 -14.43
N PHE A 170 -3.36 13.44 -15.29
CA PHE A 170 -2.82 14.17 -16.44
C PHE A 170 -3.41 13.57 -17.72
N GLY A 171 -4.67 13.92 -18.03
CA GLY A 171 -5.44 13.30 -19.09
C GLY A 171 -6.02 11.95 -18.66
N GLU A 172 -6.23 11.07 -19.65
CA GLU A 172 -6.86 9.77 -19.44
C GLU A 172 -5.85 8.64 -19.21
N GLN A 173 -4.56 8.90 -19.44
CA GLN A 173 -3.55 7.87 -19.46
C GLN A 173 -2.60 7.89 -18.28
N PHE A 174 -2.38 9.03 -17.64
CA PHE A 174 -1.37 9.15 -16.59
C PHE A 174 -1.92 9.78 -15.33
N SER A 175 -1.67 9.13 -14.21
CA SER A 175 -1.99 9.65 -12.88
C SER A 175 -0.77 9.54 -11.97
N MET A 176 -0.62 10.52 -11.08
CA MET A 176 0.44 10.57 -10.07
C MET A 176 -0.15 10.93 -8.72
N ALA A 177 0.28 10.24 -7.69
CA ALA A 177 -0.09 10.50 -6.30
C ALA A 177 1.13 10.82 -5.43
N LEU A 178 0.95 11.73 -4.46
CA LEU A 178 1.81 11.93 -3.31
C LEU A 178 1.02 11.60 -2.04
N ILE A 179 1.63 10.83 -1.15
CA ILE A 179 0.94 10.24 -0.02
C ILE A 179 1.76 10.44 1.27
N PRO A 180 1.77 11.68 1.83
CA PRO A 180 2.32 11.90 3.17
C PRO A 180 1.59 11.01 4.17
N THR A 181 2.38 10.28 4.96
CA THR A 181 1.92 9.21 5.84
C THR A 181 2.59 9.33 7.19
N TYR A 182 1.82 9.17 8.26
CA TYR A 182 2.32 8.99 9.62
C TYR A 182 1.87 7.64 10.16
N VAL A 183 2.81 6.87 10.69
CA VAL A 183 2.56 5.57 11.34
C VAL A 183 2.95 5.68 12.81
N HIS A 184 2.11 5.20 13.71
CA HIS A 184 2.40 5.08 15.14
C HIS A 184 2.19 3.64 15.60
N ARG A 185 3.20 3.08 16.27
CA ARG A 185 3.15 1.76 16.90
C ARG A 185 3.24 1.94 18.41
N ASN A 186 2.28 1.40 19.14
CA ASN A 186 2.23 1.58 20.60
C ASN A 186 3.36 0.88 21.35
N TYR A 187 3.99 -0.11 20.70
CA TYR A 187 5.09 -0.85 21.30
C TYR A 187 6.14 -1.21 20.25
N VAL A 188 7.40 -0.95 20.55
CA VAL A 188 8.56 -1.22 19.71
C VAL A 188 9.71 -1.68 20.61
N THR A 189 10.79 -2.22 20.03
CA THR A 189 12.03 -2.50 20.76
C THR A 189 12.70 -1.21 21.22
N ALA A 190 13.62 -1.32 22.18
CA ALA A 190 14.34 -0.17 22.74
C ALA A 190 15.14 0.61 21.67
N ASP A 191 15.56 -0.09 20.62
CA ASP A 191 16.35 0.48 19.52
C ASP A 191 15.49 0.99 18.35
N ASP A 192 14.17 1.07 18.52
CA ASP A 192 13.25 1.54 17.48
C ASP A 192 12.39 2.71 17.99
N VAL A 193 11.67 3.38 17.09
CA VAL A 193 10.82 4.53 17.40
C VAL A 193 9.34 4.21 17.17
N ASN A 194 8.49 4.71 18.05
CA ASN A 194 7.04 4.49 17.95
C ASN A 194 6.43 5.17 16.71
N GLY A 195 6.83 6.40 16.44
CA GLY A 195 6.30 7.22 15.35
C GLY A 195 7.23 7.31 14.16
N LEU A 196 6.71 7.12 12.96
CA LEU A 196 7.44 7.24 11.70
C LEU A 196 6.66 8.10 10.70
N PHE A 197 7.37 9.02 10.07
CA PHE A 197 6.86 9.71 8.89
C PHE A 197 7.38 9.03 7.63
N ALA A 198 6.52 8.96 6.62
CA ALA A 198 6.88 8.50 5.29
C ALA A 198 6.24 9.38 4.22
N LEU A 199 6.88 9.46 3.07
CA LEU A 199 6.31 10.05 1.87
C LEU A 199 6.15 8.97 0.82
N GLY A 200 4.90 8.60 0.57
CA GLY A 200 4.53 7.72 -0.53
C GLY A 200 4.43 8.48 -1.85
N SER A 201 4.74 7.81 -2.93
CA SER A 201 4.43 8.23 -4.29
C SER A 201 3.88 7.05 -5.07
N ALA A 202 2.90 7.30 -5.93
CA ALA A 202 2.34 6.28 -6.79
C ALA A 202 2.09 6.83 -8.20
N LEU A 203 2.21 5.94 -9.18
CA LEU A 203 2.01 6.25 -10.59
C LEU A 203 1.06 5.22 -11.18
N ASN A 204 0.22 5.66 -12.11
CA ASN A 204 -0.54 4.79 -13.01
C ASN A 204 -0.36 5.26 -14.45
N LEU A 205 0.00 4.34 -15.34
CA LEU A 205 0.00 4.52 -16.79
C LEU A 205 -1.07 3.59 -17.36
N GLN A 206 -2.19 4.16 -17.79
CA GLN A 206 -3.29 3.44 -18.41
C GLN A 206 -2.96 3.12 -19.87
N LEU A 207 -2.80 1.83 -20.19
CA LEU A 207 -2.48 1.35 -21.55
C LEU A 207 -3.73 1.09 -22.37
N SER A 208 -4.81 0.60 -21.75
CA SER A 208 -6.14 0.46 -22.35
C SER A 208 -7.20 0.77 -21.31
N LYS A 209 -8.48 0.64 -21.65
CA LYS A 209 -9.58 0.81 -20.68
C LYS A 209 -9.47 -0.19 -19.51
N GLU A 210 -8.97 -1.37 -19.81
CA GLU A 210 -8.88 -2.48 -18.85
C GLU A 210 -7.50 -2.57 -18.17
N LEU A 211 -6.40 -2.27 -18.90
CA LEU A 211 -5.03 -2.56 -18.50
C LEU A 211 -4.29 -1.28 -18.10
N GLY A 212 -3.72 -1.26 -16.90
CA GLY A 212 -2.83 -0.22 -16.38
C GLY A 212 -1.51 -0.80 -15.87
N VAL A 213 -0.45 0.01 -15.94
CA VAL A 213 0.83 -0.24 -15.26
C VAL A 213 0.90 0.68 -14.05
N ILE A 214 1.17 0.11 -12.89
CA ILE A 214 1.22 0.82 -11.62
C ILE A 214 2.59 0.69 -10.96
N ALA A 215 3.01 1.75 -10.28
CA ALA A 215 4.21 1.75 -9.45
C ALA A 215 3.94 2.50 -8.15
N GLU A 216 4.64 2.11 -7.10
CA GLU A 216 4.50 2.68 -5.76
C GLU A 216 5.86 2.68 -5.05
N TYR A 217 6.19 3.78 -4.39
CA TYR A 217 7.38 3.92 -3.58
C TYR A 217 7.08 4.69 -2.31
N TYR A 218 7.60 4.21 -1.16
CA TYR A 218 7.51 4.90 0.13
C TYR A 218 8.90 5.18 0.67
N TYR A 219 9.23 6.47 0.79
CA TYR A 219 10.42 6.92 1.49
C TYR A 219 10.08 7.13 2.97
N THR A 220 10.74 6.40 3.84
CA THR A 220 10.55 6.49 5.30
C THR A 220 11.62 7.39 5.91
N PHE A 221 11.19 8.44 6.61
CA PHE A 221 12.09 9.35 7.33
C PHE A 221 12.50 8.71 8.66
N HIS A 222 13.69 8.15 8.71
CA HIS A 222 14.21 7.51 9.92
C HIS A 222 15.72 7.74 10.08
N ASN A 223 16.20 7.55 11.29
CA ASN A 223 17.64 7.59 11.54
C ASN A 223 18.25 6.24 11.15
N ASN A 224 19.14 6.24 10.15
CA ASN A 224 19.80 5.04 9.62
C ASN A 224 20.60 4.26 10.69
N SER A 225 21.10 4.93 11.74
CA SER A 225 21.81 4.25 12.84
C SER A 225 20.90 3.36 13.68
N VAL A 226 19.61 3.69 13.76
CA VAL A 226 18.59 2.95 14.54
C VAL A 226 17.94 1.86 13.70
N ARG A 227 17.80 2.09 12.40
CA ARG A 227 17.01 1.23 11.49
C ARG A 227 17.82 0.81 10.24
N SER A 228 19.08 0.46 10.43
CA SER A 228 20.01 0.12 9.33
C SER A 228 19.56 -1.09 8.50
N THR A 229 18.71 -1.96 9.04
CA THR A 229 18.19 -3.15 8.36
C THR A 229 16.83 -2.93 7.69
N ASN A 230 16.29 -1.70 7.73
CA ASN A 230 15.00 -1.39 7.10
C ASN A 230 15.23 -0.62 5.80
N PHE A 231 14.54 -1.05 4.77
CA PHE A 231 14.60 -0.46 3.43
C PHE A 231 13.28 0.21 3.08
N ASN A 232 13.34 1.12 2.13
CA ASN A 232 12.14 1.75 1.60
C ASN A 232 11.35 0.75 0.75
N SER A 233 10.02 0.81 0.82
CA SER A 233 9.16 -0.06 0.02
C SER A 233 9.11 0.44 -1.41
N LEU A 234 9.43 -0.43 -2.37
CA LEU A 234 9.31 -0.22 -3.81
C LEU A 234 8.47 -1.34 -4.41
N SER A 235 7.51 -0.98 -5.23
CA SER A 235 6.61 -1.92 -5.88
C SER A 235 6.26 -1.46 -7.28
N ALA A 236 6.10 -2.39 -8.21
CA ALA A 236 5.59 -2.14 -9.55
C ALA A 236 4.75 -3.32 -10.01
N GLY A 237 3.83 -3.10 -10.93
CA GLY A 237 2.99 -4.17 -11.43
C GLY A 237 2.01 -3.73 -12.49
N VAL A 238 1.12 -4.64 -12.82
CA VAL A 238 0.02 -4.41 -13.74
C VAL A 238 -1.31 -4.59 -13.02
N GLU A 239 -2.29 -3.77 -13.39
CA GLU A 239 -3.68 -3.95 -12.97
C GLU A 239 -4.56 -4.16 -14.19
N TYR A 240 -5.42 -5.17 -14.14
CA TYR A 240 -6.37 -5.51 -15.18
C TYR A 240 -7.78 -5.52 -14.61
N SER A 241 -8.66 -4.71 -15.21
CA SER A 241 -10.05 -4.53 -14.77
C SER A 241 -10.99 -5.06 -15.83
N ILE A 242 -11.89 -5.94 -15.45
CA ILE A 242 -12.94 -6.46 -16.32
C ILE A 242 -14.25 -6.60 -15.53
N ASN A 243 -15.30 -5.94 -16.00
CA ASN A 243 -16.57 -5.83 -15.28
C ASN A 243 -16.33 -5.36 -13.82
N GLU A 244 -16.83 -6.13 -12.85
CA GLU A 244 -16.73 -5.86 -11.41
C GLU A 244 -15.44 -6.43 -10.76
N HIS A 245 -14.48 -6.92 -11.57
CA HIS A 245 -13.27 -7.55 -11.09
C HIS A 245 -12.03 -6.73 -11.43
N VAL A 246 -11.09 -6.67 -10.48
CA VAL A 246 -9.73 -6.13 -10.73
C VAL A 246 -8.71 -7.17 -10.28
N PHE A 247 -7.77 -7.46 -11.16
CA PHE A 247 -6.64 -8.34 -10.91
C PHE A 247 -5.37 -7.51 -10.90
N LYS A 248 -4.48 -7.79 -9.98
CA LYS A 248 -3.15 -7.17 -9.96
C LYS A 248 -2.09 -8.25 -9.87
N LEU A 249 -1.05 -8.10 -10.68
CA LEU A 249 0.19 -8.87 -10.57
C LEU A 249 1.32 -7.89 -10.32
N VAL A 250 2.04 -8.06 -9.23
CA VAL A 250 3.01 -7.08 -8.75
C VAL A 250 4.32 -7.70 -8.33
N LEU A 251 5.39 -6.94 -8.45
CA LEU A 251 6.68 -7.17 -7.81
C LEU A 251 6.85 -6.14 -6.70
N THR A 252 7.24 -6.58 -5.52
CA THR A 252 7.44 -5.73 -4.35
C THR A 252 8.53 -6.29 -3.44
N ASN A 253 9.31 -5.42 -2.79
CA ASN A 253 10.21 -5.84 -1.72
C ASN A 253 9.49 -5.95 -0.36
N ALA A 254 8.26 -5.42 -0.23
CA ALA A 254 7.51 -5.45 1.01
C ALA A 254 6.77 -6.79 1.21
N LYS A 255 6.84 -7.35 2.42
CA LYS A 255 5.99 -8.49 2.86
C LYS A 255 4.63 -8.01 3.39
N GLY A 256 4.62 -6.87 4.09
CA GLY A 256 3.44 -6.32 4.71
C GLY A 256 2.39 -5.85 3.72
N PHE A 257 1.11 -5.98 4.11
CA PHE A 257 -0.03 -5.50 3.32
C PHE A 257 -0.54 -4.14 3.79
N ASN A 258 -0.20 -3.74 5.02
CA ASN A 258 -0.67 -2.50 5.64
C ASN A 258 0.50 -1.55 5.89
N GLU A 259 0.22 -0.26 5.90
CA GLU A 259 1.18 0.80 6.13
C GLU A 259 1.90 0.65 7.48
N THR A 260 1.19 0.16 8.50
CA THR A 260 1.76 -0.15 9.82
C THR A 260 2.72 -1.34 9.82
N GLN A 261 2.76 -2.12 8.73
CA GLN A 261 3.68 -3.23 8.52
C GLN A 261 4.81 -2.85 7.57
N PHE A 262 4.50 -2.44 6.33
CA PHE A 262 5.54 -2.27 5.32
C PHE A 262 6.38 -1.00 5.50
N ILE A 263 5.81 0.08 6.05
CA ILE A 263 6.60 1.30 6.31
C ILE A 263 7.67 1.05 7.39
N PRO A 264 7.34 0.45 8.55
CA PRO A 264 8.35 0.16 9.56
C PRO A 264 9.11 -1.14 9.35
N GLY A 265 8.66 -2.05 8.51
CA GLY A 265 9.12 -3.44 8.50
C GLY A 265 9.42 -4.03 7.11
N THR A 266 9.96 -3.24 6.17
CA THR A 266 10.48 -3.77 4.92
C THR A 266 11.97 -4.07 5.09
N TYR A 267 12.32 -5.37 5.11
CA TYR A 267 13.69 -5.87 5.35
C TYR A 267 14.40 -6.33 4.08
N SER A 268 13.68 -6.48 2.97
CA SER A 268 14.27 -6.85 1.69
C SER A 268 14.78 -5.61 0.97
N ASP A 269 16.04 -5.67 0.50
CA ASP A 269 16.70 -4.57 -0.20
C ASP A 269 16.43 -4.64 -1.70
N TRP A 270 15.63 -3.70 -2.19
CA TRP A 270 15.30 -3.61 -3.61
C TRP A 270 16.52 -3.26 -4.48
N LEU A 271 17.55 -2.58 -3.93
CA LEU A 271 18.81 -2.32 -4.65
C LEU A 271 19.58 -3.61 -4.91
N ASN A 272 19.43 -4.61 -4.05
CA ASN A 272 19.98 -5.93 -4.23
C ASN A 272 19.03 -6.88 -4.98
N GLY A 273 17.93 -6.37 -5.55
CA GLY A 273 17.00 -7.18 -6.33
C GLY A 273 16.12 -8.13 -5.50
N GLU A 274 15.99 -7.90 -4.20
CA GLU A 274 15.18 -8.74 -3.31
C GLU A 274 13.69 -8.42 -3.46
N PHE A 275 13.09 -8.93 -4.50
CA PHE A 275 11.67 -8.78 -4.82
C PHE A 275 10.91 -10.10 -4.66
N ARG A 276 9.63 -9.96 -4.42
CA ARG A 276 8.65 -11.05 -4.39
C ARG A 276 7.48 -10.75 -5.30
N LEU A 277 6.89 -11.80 -5.84
CA LEU A 277 5.62 -11.71 -6.55
C LEU A 277 4.48 -11.48 -5.56
N GLY A 278 3.51 -10.69 -5.99
CA GLY A 278 2.25 -10.52 -5.31
C GLY A 278 1.10 -10.57 -6.30
N PHE A 279 -0.02 -11.05 -5.81
CA PHE A 279 -1.26 -11.11 -6.57
C PHE A 279 -2.38 -10.48 -5.73
N SER A 280 -3.29 -9.75 -6.39
CA SER A 280 -4.52 -9.27 -5.75
C SER A 280 -5.70 -9.57 -6.64
N PHE A 281 -6.76 -10.10 -6.01
CA PHE A 281 -8.06 -10.28 -6.61
C PHE A 281 -9.07 -9.41 -5.87
N ILE A 282 -9.82 -8.63 -6.62
CA ILE A 282 -10.77 -7.64 -6.09
C ILE A 282 -12.09 -7.82 -6.85
N ARG A 283 -13.21 -7.86 -6.11
CA ARG A 283 -14.55 -7.93 -6.68
C ARG A 283 -15.45 -6.91 -6.03
N ASN A 284 -16.10 -6.09 -6.85
CA ASN A 284 -17.15 -5.16 -6.44
C ASN A 284 -18.51 -5.86 -6.54
N ILE A 285 -19.35 -5.64 -5.55
CA ILE A 285 -20.69 -6.20 -5.44
C ILE A 285 -21.64 -5.05 -5.14
N ASN A 286 -22.60 -4.79 -6.02
CA ASN A 286 -23.66 -3.83 -5.74
C ASN A 286 -24.69 -4.51 -4.82
N LEU A 287 -24.97 -3.92 -3.65
CA LEU A 287 -25.91 -4.48 -2.65
C LEU A 287 -27.35 -3.97 -2.85
N VAL A 288 -27.56 -3.03 -3.74
CA VAL A 288 -28.87 -2.47 -4.05
C VAL A 288 -29.05 -2.53 -5.56
N GLU A 289 -30.09 -3.25 -6.01
CA GLU A 289 -30.52 -3.27 -7.41
C GLU A 289 -31.12 -1.92 -7.83
#